data_10b09d01a8df5e390952a0b907258d46
#
_entry.id   10b09d01a8df5e390952a0b907258d46
#
_cell.length_a   1.000
_cell.length_b   1.000
_cell.length_c   1.000
_cell.angle_alpha   90.00
_cell.angle_beta   90.00
_cell.angle_gamma   90.00
#
_symmetry.space_group_name_H-M   'P 1'
#
loop_
_entity.id
_entity.type
_entity.pdbx_description
1 polymer ?
#
loop_
_entity_poly.entity_id
_entity_poly.type
_entity_poly.pdbx_seq_one_letter_code
_entity_poly.pdbx_strand_id
1 'polypeptide(L)'
;MKLEARNIAINFGQVGLLRSVDIAVSSGEMVGLIGPNGSGKTTLLRVLANLRAPDAGSVTLEGRTLEDVGERELSKRIAYLAQGGDVHWPMRVEVLVALGRLPHRRTFGDRTKSDQAAIAHAMIAADVVSLRDRTMTHLSGGERMRVLLARALAVEAALLLADEPVAALDPLHQLRVMQLLRDTARNGTGVVVVLHDLSLAARFCDRLVLIAHGGIVAQGGPADVLSPARLSQAYGVDMVCGISEGIPFYLPQTIRPPIQEIP
;
A
#
# COMPACT_ATOMS: atom_id res chain seq x y z
N MET A 1 -5.23 14.64 8.14
CA MET A 1 -3.81 14.73 7.68
C MET A 1 -3.77 14.53 6.18
N LYS A 2 -2.86 15.23 5.48
CA LYS A 2 -2.70 15.15 4.02
C LYS A 2 -1.23 14.96 3.66
N LEU A 3 -0.94 13.94 2.85
CA LEU A 3 0.36 13.70 2.21
C LEU A 3 0.24 14.07 0.73
N GLU A 4 1.14 14.89 0.22
CA GLU A 4 1.14 15.31 -1.19
C GLU A 4 2.51 15.09 -1.80
N ALA A 5 2.54 14.47 -2.95
CA ALA A 5 3.71 14.38 -3.81
C ALA A 5 3.45 15.18 -5.09
N ARG A 6 4.39 16.04 -5.48
CA ARG A 6 4.27 16.92 -6.64
C ARG A 6 5.47 16.77 -7.56
N ASN A 7 5.19 16.62 -8.85
CA ASN A 7 6.16 16.52 -9.93
C ASN A 7 7.23 15.44 -9.68
N ILE A 8 6.85 14.31 -9.08
CA ILE A 8 7.79 13.23 -8.75
C ILE A 8 8.34 12.62 -10.04
N ALA A 9 9.67 12.67 -10.16
CA ALA A 9 10.41 11.96 -11.20
C ALA A 9 11.41 10.98 -10.55
N ILE A 10 11.53 9.80 -11.15
CA ILE A 10 12.45 8.74 -10.73
C ILE A 10 13.10 8.13 -11.97
N ASN A 11 14.41 8.03 -11.95
CA ASN A 11 15.21 7.42 -12.99
C ASN A 11 15.97 6.20 -12.46
N PHE A 12 16.19 5.22 -13.33
CA PHE A 12 17.14 4.13 -13.13
C PHE A 12 18.16 4.20 -14.27
N GLY A 13 19.34 4.74 -13.98
CA GLY A 13 20.32 5.07 -15.01
C GLY A 13 19.74 6.10 -15.99
N GLN A 14 19.67 5.75 -17.26
CA GLN A 14 19.08 6.61 -18.31
C GLN A 14 17.59 6.38 -18.55
N VAL A 15 16.97 5.42 -17.87
CA VAL A 15 15.55 5.08 -18.07
C VAL A 15 14.70 5.80 -17.04
N GLY A 16 13.82 6.69 -17.49
CA GLY A 16 12.82 7.34 -16.65
C GLY A 16 11.72 6.35 -16.25
N LEU A 17 11.67 5.96 -14.97
CA LEU A 17 10.62 5.10 -14.43
C LEU A 17 9.34 5.87 -14.13
N LEU A 18 9.45 7.05 -13.51
CA LEU A 18 8.34 7.96 -13.23
C LEU A 18 8.69 9.36 -13.77
N ARG A 19 7.71 10.02 -14.38
CA ARG A 19 7.87 11.34 -14.99
C ARG A 19 6.73 12.23 -14.53
N SER A 20 7.04 13.23 -13.69
CA SER A 20 6.08 14.25 -13.22
C SER A 20 4.78 13.66 -12.66
N VAL A 21 4.89 12.80 -11.64
CA VAL A 21 3.75 12.18 -10.98
C VAL A 21 3.28 13.05 -9.82
N ASP A 22 1.97 13.38 -9.82
CA ASP A 22 1.29 14.12 -8.75
C ASP A 22 0.26 13.23 -8.06
N ILE A 23 0.39 13.04 -6.76
CA ILE A 23 -0.57 12.29 -5.96
C ILE A 23 -0.75 12.94 -4.59
N ALA A 24 -1.99 12.95 -4.10
CA ALA A 24 -2.29 13.35 -2.73
C ALA A 24 -3.11 12.24 -2.05
N VAL A 25 -2.94 12.10 -0.74
CA VAL A 25 -3.67 11.14 0.09
C VAL A 25 -4.11 11.85 1.36
N SER A 26 -5.38 11.70 1.71
CA SER A 26 -5.98 12.29 2.91
C SER A 26 -6.31 11.23 3.95
N SER A 27 -6.36 11.65 5.23
CA SER A 27 -6.91 10.81 6.30
C SER A 27 -8.33 10.38 5.98
N GLY A 28 -8.66 9.13 6.27
CA GLY A 28 -9.99 8.56 6.02
C GLY A 28 -10.24 8.09 4.59
N GLU A 29 -9.25 8.19 3.71
CA GLU A 29 -9.32 7.78 2.30
C GLU A 29 -8.51 6.50 2.06
N MET A 30 -9.04 5.58 1.26
CA MET A 30 -8.30 4.42 0.76
C MET A 30 -8.02 4.59 -0.73
N VAL A 31 -6.74 4.79 -1.08
CA VAL A 31 -6.26 4.99 -2.46
C VAL A 31 -5.57 3.74 -2.97
N GLY A 32 -6.06 3.19 -4.09
CA GLY A 32 -5.43 2.07 -4.78
C GLY A 32 -4.44 2.54 -5.85
N LEU A 33 -3.18 2.09 -5.78
CA LEU A 33 -2.21 2.23 -6.85
C LEU A 33 -2.27 0.99 -7.73
N ILE A 34 -2.65 1.14 -8.99
CA ILE A 34 -2.79 0.07 -9.97
C ILE A 34 -1.95 0.35 -11.22
N GLY A 35 -1.69 -0.66 -12.01
CA GLY A 35 -0.91 -0.55 -13.24
C GLY A 35 -0.06 -1.80 -13.51
N PRO A 36 0.53 -1.95 -14.70
CA PRO A 36 1.34 -3.10 -15.05
C PRO A 36 2.59 -3.24 -14.17
N ASN A 37 3.21 -4.43 -14.20
CA ASN A 37 4.47 -4.66 -13.52
C ASN A 37 5.55 -3.72 -14.08
N GLY A 38 6.43 -3.21 -13.22
CA GLY A 38 7.47 -2.27 -13.62
C GLY A 38 6.98 -0.82 -13.86
N SER A 39 5.71 -0.50 -13.66
CA SER A 39 5.20 0.87 -13.86
C SER A 39 5.61 1.89 -12.79
N GLY A 40 6.29 1.45 -11.72
CA GLY A 40 6.79 2.35 -10.67
C GLY A 40 5.94 2.46 -9.42
N LYS A 41 4.87 1.65 -9.24
CA LYS A 41 3.97 1.69 -8.08
C LYS A 41 4.71 1.56 -6.75
N THR A 42 5.48 0.49 -6.57
CA THR A 42 6.31 0.26 -5.37
C THR A 42 7.33 1.38 -5.16
N THR A 43 7.92 1.90 -6.23
CA THR A 43 8.89 3.00 -6.15
C THR A 43 8.22 4.28 -5.69
N LEU A 44 7.04 4.62 -6.24
CA LEU A 44 6.25 5.76 -5.78
C LEU A 44 5.86 5.59 -4.31
N LEU A 45 5.41 4.40 -3.91
CA LEU A 45 5.04 4.13 -2.53
C LEU A 45 6.24 4.32 -1.57
N ARG A 46 7.46 3.91 -1.99
CA ARG A 46 8.70 4.14 -1.21
C ARG A 46 9.07 5.62 -1.13
N VAL A 47 8.81 6.41 -2.18
CA VAL A 47 8.99 7.87 -2.14
C VAL A 47 8.02 8.51 -1.14
N LEU A 48 6.75 8.11 -1.16
CA LEU A 48 5.74 8.57 -0.20
C LEU A 48 6.09 8.20 1.25
N ALA A 49 6.74 7.05 1.45
CA ALA A 49 7.20 6.57 2.76
C ALA A 49 8.52 7.21 3.23
N ASN A 50 9.11 8.12 2.47
CA ASN A 50 10.47 8.66 2.71
C ASN A 50 11.57 7.58 2.77
N LEU A 51 11.36 6.45 2.09
CA LEU A 51 12.35 5.36 1.97
C LEU A 51 13.23 5.50 0.73
N ARG A 52 12.87 6.42 -0.17
CA ARG A 52 13.63 6.78 -1.36
C ARG A 52 13.41 8.27 -1.66
N ALA A 53 14.49 9.01 -1.86
CA ALA A 53 14.41 10.37 -2.39
C ALA A 53 13.99 10.35 -3.87
N PRO A 54 13.12 11.26 -4.33
CA PRO A 54 12.87 11.45 -5.75
C PRO A 54 14.06 12.16 -6.41
N ASP A 55 14.27 11.93 -7.72
CA ASP A 55 15.29 12.64 -8.50
C ASP A 55 14.84 14.08 -8.83
N ALA A 56 13.51 14.31 -8.90
CA ALA A 56 12.91 15.63 -8.98
C ALA A 56 11.51 15.62 -8.34
N GLY A 57 11.01 16.79 -8.01
CA GLY A 57 9.75 16.97 -7.30
C GLY A 57 9.93 16.96 -5.78
N SER A 58 8.82 16.97 -5.06
CA SER A 58 8.84 17.01 -3.59
C SER A 58 7.64 16.27 -2.99
N VAL A 59 7.83 15.78 -1.76
CA VAL A 59 6.74 15.23 -0.94
C VAL A 59 6.57 16.09 0.30
N THR A 60 5.32 16.44 0.59
CA THR A 60 4.98 17.24 1.77
C THR A 60 3.94 16.53 2.62
N LEU A 61 4.06 16.68 3.93
CA LEU A 61 3.10 16.23 4.92
C LEU A 61 2.52 17.46 5.63
N GLU A 62 1.22 17.71 5.48
CA GLU A 62 0.57 18.92 6.02
C GLU A 62 1.27 20.21 5.55
N GLY A 63 1.71 20.25 4.29
CA GLY A 63 2.39 21.41 3.69
C GLY A 63 3.87 21.58 4.07
N ARG A 64 4.42 20.75 4.97
CA ARG A 64 5.84 20.74 5.34
C ARG A 64 6.57 19.67 4.55
N THR A 65 7.82 19.93 4.14
CA THR A 65 8.64 18.90 3.50
C THR A 65 8.90 17.73 4.45
N LEU A 66 9.13 16.53 3.93
CA LEU A 66 9.42 15.39 4.81
C LEU A 66 10.71 15.60 5.62
N GLU A 67 11.68 16.32 5.07
CA GLU A 67 12.91 16.70 5.77
C GLU A 67 12.61 17.60 6.98
N ASP A 68 11.75 18.61 6.82
CA ASP A 68 11.35 19.52 7.90
C ASP A 68 10.55 18.82 9.02
N VAL A 69 9.83 17.77 8.70
CA VAL A 69 9.11 16.96 9.69
C VAL A 69 10.09 16.10 10.50
N GLY A 70 11.13 15.58 9.86
CA GLY A 70 12.17 14.75 10.46
C GLY A 70 11.79 13.28 10.65
N GLU A 71 12.78 12.40 10.54
CA GLU A 71 12.58 10.93 10.47
C GLU A 71 11.78 10.35 11.65
N ARG A 72 12.08 10.80 12.87
CA ARG A 72 11.40 10.29 14.08
C ARG A 72 9.92 10.62 14.10
N GLU A 73 9.54 11.78 13.64
CA GLU A 73 8.14 12.18 13.58
C GLU A 73 7.43 11.51 12.40
N LEU A 74 8.08 11.40 11.26
CA LEU A 74 7.57 10.65 10.10
C LEU A 74 7.29 9.20 10.44
N SER A 75 8.20 8.52 11.16
CA SER A 75 8.04 7.11 11.54
C SER A 75 6.85 6.84 12.48
N LYS A 76 6.32 7.87 13.15
CA LYS A 76 5.07 7.78 13.91
C LYS A 76 3.83 8.06 13.05
N ARG A 77 3.99 8.85 11.98
CA ARG A 77 2.87 9.32 11.15
C ARG A 77 2.63 8.49 9.92
N ILE A 78 3.67 7.79 9.43
CA ILE A 78 3.62 6.96 8.23
C ILE A 78 4.06 5.55 8.59
N ALA A 79 3.16 4.57 8.50
CA ALA A 79 3.48 3.16 8.58
C ALA A 79 3.66 2.59 7.17
N TYR A 80 4.67 1.75 6.98
CA TYR A 80 4.95 1.09 5.70
C TYR A 80 4.93 -0.43 5.86
N LEU A 81 4.12 -1.09 5.04
CA LEU A 81 4.06 -2.53 4.88
C LEU A 81 4.71 -2.91 3.55
N ALA A 82 5.90 -3.50 3.61
CA ALA A 82 6.65 -3.91 2.43
C ALA A 82 6.07 -5.15 1.77
N GLN A 83 6.24 -5.27 0.46
CA GLN A 83 5.94 -6.48 -0.31
C GLN A 83 6.79 -7.67 0.18
N GLY A 84 6.20 -8.87 0.21
CA GLY A 84 6.87 -10.15 0.47
C GLY A 84 7.22 -10.40 1.94
N GLY A 85 7.63 -9.40 2.66
CA GLY A 85 7.85 -9.43 4.12
C GLY A 85 8.59 -10.64 4.67
N ASP A 86 9.67 -11.10 4.01
CA ASP A 86 10.46 -12.23 4.48
C ASP A 86 11.11 -11.92 5.83
N VAL A 87 10.62 -12.58 6.86
CA VAL A 87 11.20 -12.52 8.21
C VAL A 87 12.04 -13.78 8.40
N HIS A 88 13.35 -13.66 8.19
CA HIS A 88 14.29 -14.79 8.33
C HIS A 88 14.67 -15.08 9.78
N TRP A 89 14.33 -14.21 10.72
CA TRP A 89 14.69 -14.35 12.12
C TRP A 89 13.65 -15.19 12.87
N PRO A 90 14.07 -16.12 13.73
CA PRO A 90 13.18 -16.92 14.56
C PRO A 90 12.59 -16.10 15.74
N MET A 91 11.85 -15.03 15.38
CA MET A 91 11.24 -14.10 16.33
C MET A 91 9.79 -14.52 16.60
N ARG A 92 9.33 -14.41 17.87
CA ARG A 92 7.93 -14.62 18.21
C ARG A 92 7.05 -13.49 17.63
N VAL A 93 5.82 -13.85 17.27
CA VAL A 93 4.84 -12.93 16.68
C VAL A 93 4.65 -11.68 17.52
N GLU A 94 4.41 -11.83 18.84
CA GLU A 94 4.23 -10.67 19.72
C GLU A 94 5.43 -9.72 19.71
N VAL A 95 6.65 -10.27 19.66
CA VAL A 95 7.87 -9.46 19.63
C VAL A 95 7.96 -8.69 18.32
N LEU A 96 7.62 -9.32 17.19
CA LEU A 96 7.61 -8.66 15.89
C LEU A 96 6.57 -7.54 15.83
N VAL A 97 5.34 -7.78 16.29
CA VAL A 97 4.30 -6.76 16.32
C VAL A 97 4.72 -5.58 17.21
N ALA A 98 5.37 -5.86 18.34
CA ALA A 98 5.87 -4.83 19.24
C ALA A 98 6.96 -3.93 18.63
N LEU A 99 7.65 -4.35 17.55
CA LEU A 99 8.57 -3.48 16.82
C LEU A 99 7.84 -2.30 16.18
N GLY A 100 6.55 -2.39 15.91
CA GLY A 100 5.71 -1.28 15.46
C GLY A 100 5.69 -0.10 16.45
N ARG A 101 6.01 -0.33 17.72
CA ARG A 101 6.06 0.73 18.74
C ARG A 101 7.43 1.43 18.87
N LEU A 102 8.45 0.99 18.14
CA LEU A 102 9.79 1.60 18.20
C LEU A 102 9.78 3.12 18.00
N PRO A 103 9.01 3.71 17.07
CA PRO A 103 8.97 5.17 16.89
C PRO A 103 8.50 5.93 18.13
N HIS A 104 7.67 5.32 18.98
CA HIS A 104 7.08 5.93 20.17
C HIS A 104 7.95 5.78 21.42
N ARG A 105 8.94 4.86 21.41
CA ARG A 105 9.78 4.59 22.57
C ARG A 105 10.77 5.71 22.84
N ARG A 106 10.98 6.01 24.12
CA ARG A 106 12.13 6.80 24.58
C ARG A 106 13.38 5.91 24.57
N THR A 107 14.55 6.52 24.44
CA THR A 107 15.86 5.85 24.22
C THR A 107 16.18 4.76 25.25
N PHE A 108 15.69 4.88 26.48
CA PHE A 108 15.86 3.91 27.56
C PHE A 108 14.53 3.80 28.33
N GLY A 109 13.76 2.77 28.08
CA GLY A 109 12.51 2.57 28.81
C GLY A 109 11.79 1.28 28.42
N ASP A 110 11.07 0.70 29.38
CA ASP A 110 10.15 -0.41 29.16
C ASP A 110 8.95 0.01 28.33
N ARG A 111 8.20 -0.97 27.83
CA ARG A 111 6.95 -0.75 27.11
C ARG A 111 5.94 -0.11 28.06
N THR A 112 5.35 0.98 27.62
CA THR A 112 4.28 1.65 28.36
C THR A 112 2.99 0.83 28.30
N LYS A 113 2.01 1.15 29.16
CA LYS A 113 0.65 0.56 29.08
C LYS A 113 -0.02 0.88 27.74
N SER A 114 0.24 2.06 27.19
CA SER A 114 -0.24 2.46 25.86
C SER A 114 0.34 1.60 24.76
N ASP A 115 1.65 1.28 24.81
CA ASP A 115 2.28 0.39 23.83
C ASP A 115 1.68 -1.02 23.88
N GLN A 116 1.43 -1.53 25.09
CA GLN A 116 0.80 -2.85 25.28
C GLN A 116 -0.63 -2.87 24.69
N ALA A 117 -1.41 -1.81 24.91
CA ALA A 117 -2.75 -1.68 24.34
C ALA A 117 -2.71 -1.61 22.81
N ALA A 118 -1.83 -0.79 22.22
CA ALA A 118 -1.67 -0.68 20.78
C ALA A 118 -1.28 -2.00 20.12
N ILE A 119 -0.35 -2.76 20.74
CA ILE A 119 0.05 -4.11 20.28
C ILE A 119 -1.15 -5.06 20.31
N ALA A 120 -1.89 -5.09 21.45
CA ALA A 120 -3.04 -5.98 21.61
C ALA A 120 -4.14 -5.65 20.57
N HIS A 121 -4.47 -4.38 20.37
CA HIS A 121 -5.45 -3.93 19.37
C HIS A 121 -5.03 -4.33 17.96
N ALA A 122 -3.77 -4.11 17.59
CA ALA A 122 -3.25 -4.47 16.29
C ALA A 122 -3.30 -5.99 16.04
N MET A 123 -2.99 -6.80 17.05
CA MET A 123 -3.07 -8.26 16.97
C MET A 123 -4.50 -8.76 16.83
N ILE A 124 -5.46 -8.15 17.52
CA ILE A 124 -6.89 -8.48 17.41
C ILE A 124 -7.37 -8.10 16.00
N ALA A 125 -7.09 -6.87 15.55
CA ALA A 125 -7.53 -6.37 14.25
C ALA A 125 -7.03 -7.25 13.09
N ALA A 126 -5.79 -7.71 13.15
CA ALA A 126 -5.19 -8.56 12.12
C ALA A 126 -5.52 -10.07 12.30
N ASP A 127 -6.31 -10.46 13.29
CA ASP A 127 -6.67 -11.87 13.61
C ASP A 127 -5.42 -12.75 13.80
N VAL A 128 -4.47 -12.29 14.64
CA VAL A 128 -3.21 -13.02 14.91
C VAL A 128 -2.97 -13.29 16.41
N VAL A 129 -3.97 -13.10 17.25
CA VAL A 129 -3.84 -13.33 18.71
C VAL A 129 -3.47 -14.78 19.00
N SER A 130 -4.07 -15.73 18.29
CA SER A 130 -3.78 -17.18 18.45
C SER A 130 -2.37 -17.57 18.02
N LEU A 131 -1.68 -16.70 17.28
CA LEU A 131 -0.31 -16.89 16.79
C LEU A 131 0.74 -16.25 17.71
N ARG A 132 0.33 -15.58 18.78
CA ARG A 132 1.13 -14.70 19.63
C ARG A 132 2.51 -15.28 19.99
N ASP A 133 2.52 -16.53 20.44
CA ASP A 133 3.71 -17.22 20.94
C ASP A 133 4.44 -18.04 19.86
N ARG A 134 3.87 -18.12 18.65
CA ARG A 134 4.49 -18.83 17.53
C ARG A 134 5.68 -18.06 16.98
N THR A 135 6.60 -18.79 16.38
CA THR A 135 7.76 -18.22 15.70
C THR A 135 7.41 -17.90 14.25
N MET A 136 7.85 -16.75 13.75
CA MET A 136 7.58 -16.28 12.38
C MET A 136 7.95 -17.29 11.29
N THR A 137 9.05 -18.02 11.48
CA THR A 137 9.51 -19.04 10.53
C THR A 137 8.57 -20.25 10.40
N HIS A 138 7.66 -20.45 11.35
CA HIS A 138 6.69 -21.54 11.35
C HIS A 138 5.29 -21.12 10.89
N LEU A 139 5.15 -19.91 10.35
CA LEU A 139 3.88 -19.38 9.85
C LEU A 139 3.73 -19.63 8.36
N SER A 140 2.49 -19.87 7.91
CA SER A 140 2.13 -19.82 6.51
C SER A 140 2.35 -18.40 5.93
N GLY A 141 2.40 -18.26 4.61
CA GLY A 141 2.52 -16.94 3.96
C GLY A 141 1.41 -15.97 4.37
N GLY A 142 0.16 -16.46 4.46
CA GLY A 142 -0.99 -15.65 4.87
C GLY A 142 -0.93 -15.25 6.35
N GLU A 143 -0.57 -16.18 7.27
CA GLU A 143 -0.37 -15.86 8.68
C GLU A 143 0.74 -14.81 8.85
N ARG A 144 1.85 -14.98 8.12
CA ARG A 144 2.99 -14.05 8.14
C ARG A 144 2.58 -12.65 7.69
N MET A 145 1.84 -12.53 6.58
CA MET A 145 1.36 -11.25 6.07
C MET A 145 0.46 -10.55 7.10
N ARG A 146 -0.47 -11.27 7.74
CA ARG A 146 -1.33 -10.69 8.79
C ARG A 146 -0.53 -10.21 10.00
N VAL A 147 0.52 -10.93 10.40
CA VAL A 147 1.42 -10.47 11.48
C VAL A 147 2.19 -9.21 11.09
N LEU A 148 2.67 -9.11 9.85
CA LEU A 148 3.33 -7.91 9.34
C LEU A 148 2.37 -6.73 9.27
N LEU A 149 1.12 -6.97 8.89
CA LEU A 149 0.07 -5.95 8.93
C LEU A 149 -0.22 -5.51 10.38
N ALA A 150 -0.31 -6.46 11.33
CA ALA A 150 -0.42 -6.12 12.76
C ALA A 150 0.74 -5.24 13.23
N ARG A 151 1.98 -5.51 12.81
CA ARG A 151 3.14 -4.66 13.11
C ARG A 151 2.96 -3.24 12.56
N ALA A 152 2.48 -3.10 11.33
CA ALA A 152 2.23 -1.80 10.72
C ALA A 152 1.10 -1.04 11.44
N LEU A 153 0.01 -1.71 11.80
CA LEU A 153 -1.10 -1.14 12.57
C LEU A 153 -0.69 -0.73 13.99
N ALA A 154 0.22 -1.48 14.63
CA ALA A 154 0.71 -1.15 15.95
C ALA A 154 1.47 0.20 16.01
N VAL A 155 1.88 0.76 14.89
CA VAL A 155 2.43 2.13 14.82
C VAL A 155 1.37 3.16 15.20
N GLU A 156 0.08 2.89 14.96
CA GLU A 156 -1.03 3.87 15.10
C GLU A 156 -0.78 5.13 14.26
N ALA A 157 -0.21 4.93 13.07
CA ALA A 157 0.10 6.02 12.16
C ALA A 157 -1.17 6.59 11.53
N ALA A 158 -1.12 7.87 11.18
CA ALA A 158 -2.22 8.52 10.46
C ALA A 158 -2.24 8.18 8.96
N LEU A 159 -1.15 7.59 8.43
CA LEU A 159 -1.04 7.05 7.07
C LEU A 159 -0.47 5.64 7.10
N LEU A 160 -1.09 4.73 6.34
CA LEU A 160 -0.63 3.37 6.11
C LEU A 160 -0.37 3.17 4.61
N LEU A 161 0.86 2.87 4.26
CA LEU A 161 1.29 2.59 2.89
C LEU A 161 1.58 1.09 2.78
N ALA A 162 0.79 0.36 1.99
CA ALA A 162 0.85 -1.09 1.87
C ALA A 162 1.21 -1.52 0.44
N ASP A 163 2.32 -2.23 0.31
CA ASP A 163 2.84 -2.71 -0.96
C ASP A 163 2.43 -4.17 -1.18
N GLU A 164 1.44 -4.39 -2.04
CA GLU A 164 0.89 -5.71 -2.42
C GLU A 164 0.51 -6.61 -1.22
N PRO A 165 -0.28 -6.12 -0.26
CA PRO A 165 -0.57 -6.83 0.99
C PRO A 165 -1.38 -8.12 0.80
N VAL A 166 -1.97 -8.33 -0.37
CA VAL A 166 -2.81 -9.50 -0.69
C VAL A 166 -2.18 -10.44 -1.69
N ALA A 167 -0.96 -10.16 -2.16
CA ALA A 167 -0.24 -11.06 -3.04
C ALA A 167 0.01 -12.41 -2.33
N ALA A 168 -0.17 -13.52 -3.05
CA ALA A 168 0.02 -14.88 -2.55
C ALA A 168 -0.90 -15.29 -1.37
N LEU A 169 -2.01 -14.59 -1.13
CA LEU A 169 -3.06 -15.01 -0.21
C LEU A 169 -4.18 -15.75 -0.94
N ASP A 170 -4.82 -16.70 -0.25
CA ASP A 170 -6.08 -17.27 -0.72
C ASP A 170 -7.23 -16.24 -0.68
N PRO A 171 -8.34 -16.47 -1.39
CA PRO A 171 -9.44 -15.51 -1.50
C PRO A 171 -10.03 -15.07 -0.15
N LEU A 172 -10.12 -15.97 0.84
CA LEU A 172 -10.63 -15.62 2.16
C LEU A 172 -9.72 -14.61 2.86
N HIS A 173 -8.42 -14.86 2.85
CA HIS A 173 -7.44 -13.99 3.49
C HIS A 173 -7.26 -12.66 2.74
N GLN A 174 -7.37 -12.67 1.39
CA GLN A 174 -7.40 -11.43 0.61
C GLN A 174 -8.54 -10.52 1.04
N LEU A 175 -9.77 -11.06 1.13
CA LEU A 175 -10.93 -10.29 1.57
C LEU A 175 -10.79 -9.76 2.99
N ARG A 176 -10.28 -10.58 3.93
CA ARG A 176 -10.03 -10.15 5.31
C ARG A 176 -9.03 -8.99 5.39
N VAL A 177 -7.91 -9.07 4.67
CA VAL A 177 -6.90 -8.01 4.63
C VAL A 177 -7.48 -6.74 4.01
N MET A 178 -8.18 -6.84 2.88
CA MET A 178 -8.80 -5.68 2.24
C MET A 178 -9.87 -5.03 3.12
N GLN A 179 -10.68 -5.83 3.80
CA GLN A 179 -11.67 -5.32 4.76
C GLN A 179 -10.99 -4.59 5.92
N LEU A 180 -9.93 -5.16 6.48
CA LEU A 180 -9.17 -4.52 7.56
C LEU A 180 -8.55 -3.19 7.12
N LEU A 181 -7.97 -3.11 5.92
CA LEU A 181 -7.44 -1.86 5.37
C LEU A 181 -8.57 -0.83 5.15
N ARG A 182 -9.74 -1.28 4.68
CA ARG A 182 -10.92 -0.43 4.50
C ARG A 182 -11.44 0.11 5.82
N ASP A 183 -11.53 -0.72 6.85
CA ASP A 183 -11.98 -0.32 8.18
C ASP A 183 -10.95 0.62 8.85
N THR A 184 -9.66 0.37 8.63
CA THR A 184 -8.57 1.27 9.06
C THR A 184 -8.74 2.66 8.42
N ALA A 185 -9.06 2.72 7.13
CA ALA A 185 -9.34 3.99 6.45
C ALA A 185 -10.57 4.68 7.03
N ARG A 186 -11.69 3.96 7.19
CA ARG A 186 -12.94 4.50 7.78
C ARG A 186 -12.76 5.05 9.19
N ASN A 187 -11.81 4.50 9.94
CA ASN A 187 -11.45 4.97 11.27
C ASN A 187 -10.48 6.18 11.26
N GLY A 188 -10.28 6.81 10.09
CA GLY A 188 -9.55 8.06 9.96
C GLY A 188 -8.09 7.95 9.51
N THR A 189 -7.56 6.75 9.29
CA THR A 189 -6.22 6.57 8.71
C THR A 189 -6.28 6.75 7.20
N GLY A 190 -5.34 7.49 6.59
CA GLY A 190 -5.18 7.49 5.13
C GLY A 190 -4.46 6.21 4.70
N VAL A 191 -5.03 5.46 3.75
CA VAL A 191 -4.45 4.19 3.29
C VAL A 191 -4.08 4.30 1.81
N VAL A 192 -2.84 3.96 1.47
CA VAL A 192 -2.41 3.73 0.09
C VAL A 192 -2.06 2.27 -0.08
N VAL A 193 -2.67 1.60 -1.04
CA VAL A 193 -2.43 0.18 -1.28
C VAL A 193 -2.08 -0.08 -2.74
N VAL A 194 -0.98 -0.81 -2.97
CA VAL A 194 -0.64 -1.33 -4.30
C VAL A 194 -1.41 -2.62 -4.54
N LEU A 195 -2.13 -2.70 -5.65
CA LEU A 195 -2.95 -3.85 -6.01
C LEU A 195 -2.73 -4.27 -7.47
N HIS A 196 -2.79 -5.58 -7.70
CA HIS A 196 -2.84 -6.16 -9.05
C HIS A 196 -4.26 -6.60 -9.43
N ASP A 197 -5.07 -7.00 -8.46
CA ASP A 197 -6.47 -7.37 -8.67
C ASP A 197 -7.34 -6.12 -8.80
N LEU A 198 -7.83 -5.86 -10.01
CA LEU A 198 -8.66 -4.70 -10.32
C LEU A 198 -10.06 -4.80 -9.70
N SER A 199 -10.57 -6.02 -9.47
CA SER A 199 -11.87 -6.25 -8.85
C SER A 199 -11.80 -5.90 -7.36
N LEU A 200 -10.74 -6.29 -6.66
CA LEU A 200 -10.49 -5.87 -5.28
C LEU A 200 -10.28 -4.36 -5.20
N ALA A 201 -9.51 -3.77 -6.13
CA ALA A 201 -9.31 -2.33 -6.18
C ALA A 201 -10.63 -1.57 -6.35
N ALA A 202 -11.48 -2.01 -7.28
CA ALA A 202 -12.80 -1.40 -7.53
C ALA A 202 -13.74 -1.49 -6.33
N ARG A 203 -13.67 -2.61 -5.58
CA ARG A 203 -14.58 -2.89 -4.47
C ARG A 203 -14.21 -2.16 -3.18
N PHE A 204 -12.93 -1.99 -2.90
CA PHE A 204 -12.45 -1.54 -1.60
C PHE A 204 -11.90 -0.12 -1.58
N CYS A 205 -11.36 0.39 -2.69
CA CYS A 205 -10.74 1.71 -2.72
C CYS A 205 -11.76 2.82 -3.01
N ASP A 206 -11.59 3.97 -2.36
CA ASP A 206 -12.38 5.17 -2.65
C ASP A 206 -11.94 5.81 -3.97
N ARG A 207 -10.63 5.77 -4.22
CA ARG A 207 -10.00 6.35 -5.39
C ARG A 207 -8.89 5.43 -5.90
N LEU A 208 -8.71 5.42 -7.21
CA LEU A 208 -7.65 4.69 -7.89
C LEU A 208 -6.71 5.66 -8.61
N VAL A 209 -5.45 5.26 -8.68
CA VAL A 209 -4.41 5.90 -9.48
C VAL A 209 -3.81 4.83 -10.39
N LEU A 210 -4.07 4.94 -11.69
CA LEU A 210 -3.53 4.05 -12.72
C LEU A 210 -2.21 4.62 -13.23
N ILE A 211 -1.12 3.89 -12.97
CA ILE A 211 0.24 4.25 -13.37
C ILE A 211 0.69 3.34 -14.51
N ALA A 212 1.03 3.92 -15.65
CA ALA A 212 1.61 3.22 -16.77
C ALA A 212 2.50 4.17 -17.60
N HIS A 213 3.43 3.62 -18.37
CA HIS A 213 4.32 4.38 -19.26
C HIS A 213 5.07 5.54 -18.57
N GLY A 214 5.40 5.37 -17.30
CA GLY A 214 6.13 6.38 -16.50
C GLY A 214 5.29 7.53 -15.96
N GLY A 215 3.95 7.49 -16.05
CA GLY A 215 3.08 8.55 -15.57
C GLY A 215 1.73 8.05 -15.05
N ILE A 216 0.93 8.98 -14.54
CA ILE A 216 -0.46 8.73 -14.19
C ILE A 216 -1.31 8.79 -15.46
N VAL A 217 -1.90 7.67 -15.84
CA VAL A 217 -2.83 7.56 -16.99
C VAL A 217 -4.23 8.05 -16.60
N ALA A 218 -4.66 7.74 -15.39
CA ALA A 218 -5.94 8.19 -14.85
C ALA A 218 -5.92 8.16 -13.32
N GLN A 219 -6.67 9.06 -12.70
CA GLN A 219 -6.96 9.04 -11.27
C GLN A 219 -8.39 9.52 -11.01
N GLY A 220 -9.06 8.92 -10.04
CA GLY A 220 -10.46 9.24 -9.72
C GLY A 220 -11.17 8.07 -9.07
N GLY A 221 -12.50 8.10 -9.04
CA GLY A 221 -13.31 6.98 -8.60
C GLY A 221 -13.06 5.71 -9.42
N PRO A 222 -13.30 4.52 -8.85
CA PRO A 222 -13.05 3.27 -9.58
C PRO A 222 -13.72 3.19 -10.96
N ALA A 223 -14.97 3.65 -11.10
CA ALA A 223 -15.69 3.65 -12.36
C ALA A 223 -15.02 4.55 -13.43
N ASP A 224 -14.44 5.68 -13.00
CA ASP A 224 -13.77 6.62 -13.90
C ASP A 224 -12.43 6.07 -14.40
N VAL A 225 -11.72 5.35 -13.55
CA VAL A 225 -10.36 4.86 -13.84
C VAL A 225 -10.37 3.54 -14.60
N LEU A 226 -11.26 2.62 -14.23
CA LEU A 226 -11.28 1.23 -14.72
C LEU A 226 -12.12 1.06 -16.01
N SER A 227 -12.10 2.04 -16.92
CA SER A 227 -12.75 1.86 -18.22
C SER A 227 -11.98 0.84 -19.07
N PRO A 228 -12.69 -0.03 -19.86
CA PRO A 228 -12.03 -1.04 -20.70
C PRO A 228 -10.95 -0.47 -21.62
N ALA A 229 -11.21 0.69 -22.22
CA ALA A 229 -10.27 1.34 -23.13
C ALA A 229 -8.96 1.74 -22.43
N ARG A 230 -9.03 2.34 -21.23
CA ARG A 230 -7.85 2.72 -20.45
C ARG A 230 -7.07 1.52 -19.95
N LEU A 231 -7.78 0.49 -19.47
CA LEU A 231 -7.16 -0.75 -19.04
C LEU A 231 -6.44 -1.44 -20.19
N SER A 232 -7.08 -1.54 -21.35
CA SER A 232 -6.45 -2.11 -22.55
C SER A 232 -5.21 -1.34 -22.97
N GLN A 233 -5.24 -0.01 -22.92
CA GLN A 233 -4.08 0.82 -23.26
C GLN A 233 -2.94 0.63 -22.23
N ALA A 234 -3.28 0.60 -20.92
CA ALA A 234 -2.28 0.51 -19.87
C ALA A 234 -1.64 -0.88 -19.76
N TYR A 235 -2.44 -1.94 -19.90
CA TYR A 235 -1.99 -3.33 -19.69
C TYR A 235 -1.67 -4.09 -20.97
N GLY A 236 -2.03 -3.57 -22.16
CA GLY A 236 -1.83 -4.26 -23.44
C GLY A 236 -2.72 -5.49 -23.62
N VAL A 237 -3.86 -5.57 -22.93
CA VAL A 237 -4.81 -6.67 -23.00
C VAL A 237 -6.23 -6.14 -23.10
N ASP A 238 -7.11 -6.87 -23.79
CA ASP A 238 -8.54 -6.58 -23.74
C ASP A 238 -9.12 -7.13 -22.44
N MET A 239 -10.08 -6.39 -21.88
CA MET A 239 -10.69 -6.70 -20.60
C MET A 239 -12.18 -6.93 -20.76
N VAL A 240 -12.68 -8.01 -20.15
CA VAL A 240 -14.12 -8.19 -19.88
C VAL A 240 -14.41 -7.58 -18.52
N CYS A 241 -15.34 -6.64 -18.49
CA CYS A 241 -15.78 -5.96 -17.29
C CYS A 241 -17.28 -6.12 -17.12
N GLY A 242 -17.74 -6.27 -15.90
CA GLY A 242 -19.15 -6.40 -15.61
C GLY A 242 -19.46 -6.26 -14.12
N ILE A 243 -20.73 -6.47 -13.77
CA ILE A 243 -21.21 -6.51 -12.41
C ILE A 243 -21.96 -7.82 -12.21
N SER A 244 -21.58 -8.59 -11.19
CA SER A 244 -22.27 -9.80 -10.75
C SER A 244 -22.70 -9.62 -9.30
N GLU A 245 -23.97 -9.74 -9.00
CA GLU A 245 -24.53 -9.54 -7.66
C GLU A 245 -24.09 -8.20 -6.98
N GLY A 246 -24.00 -7.14 -7.79
CA GLY A 246 -23.56 -5.82 -7.32
C GLY A 246 -22.04 -5.68 -7.15
N ILE A 247 -21.26 -6.72 -7.45
CA ILE A 247 -19.80 -6.73 -7.34
C ILE A 247 -19.18 -6.52 -8.73
N PRO A 248 -18.35 -5.47 -8.94
CA PRO A 248 -17.67 -5.27 -10.19
C PRO A 248 -16.55 -6.31 -10.36
N PHE A 249 -16.38 -6.79 -11.59
CA PHE A 249 -15.28 -7.68 -11.96
C PHE A 249 -14.54 -7.20 -13.21
N TYR A 250 -13.26 -7.52 -13.29
CA TYR A 250 -12.35 -7.16 -14.37
C TYR A 250 -11.47 -8.37 -14.70
N LEU A 251 -11.68 -8.96 -15.89
CA LEU A 251 -10.99 -10.18 -16.32
C LEU A 251 -10.20 -9.90 -17.61
N PRO A 252 -8.93 -10.25 -17.69
CA PRO A 252 -8.19 -10.20 -18.93
C PRO A 252 -8.75 -11.23 -19.92
N GLN A 253 -8.95 -10.83 -21.17
CA GLN A 253 -9.53 -11.68 -22.21
C GLN A 253 -8.51 -12.08 -23.27
N THR A 254 -7.95 -11.10 -23.97
CA THR A 254 -7.03 -11.34 -25.08
C THR A 254 -5.84 -10.39 -25.05
N ILE A 255 -4.69 -10.87 -25.51
CA ILE A 255 -3.49 -10.01 -25.66
C ILE A 255 -3.71 -9.14 -26.89
N ARG A 256 -3.51 -7.84 -26.77
CA ARG A 256 -3.47 -6.94 -27.92
C ARG A 256 -2.11 -7.06 -28.60
N PRO A 257 -2.09 -7.21 -29.93
CA PRO A 257 -0.83 -7.12 -30.66
C PRO A 257 -0.20 -5.73 -30.40
N PRO A 258 1.14 -5.63 -30.32
CA PRO A 258 1.79 -4.34 -30.22
C PRO A 258 1.31 -3.44 -31.35
N ILE A 259 0.99 -2.19 -31.01
CA ILE A 259 0.65 -1.18 -32.03
C ILE A 259 1.87 -1.10 -32.92
N GLN A 260 1.78 -1.59 -34.17
CA GLN A 260 2.82 -1.36 -35.17
C GLN A 260 2.87 0.15 -35.38
N GLU A 261 3.96 0.78 -34.91
CA GLU A 261 4.27 2.13 -35.35
C GLU A 261 4.40 2.05 -36.88
N ILE A 262 3.41 2.60 -37.56
CA ILE A 262 3.49 2.78 -39.02
C ILE A 262 4.64 3.77 -39.25
N PRO A 263 5.60 3.41 -40.09
CA PRO A 263 6.82 4.18 -40.36
C PRO A 263 6.53 5.59 -40.90
#